data_df694f87d2436c5820fb82cb39c7ea31
#
_entry.id   df694f87d2436c5820fb82cb39c7ea31
#
_cell.length_a   1.000
_cell.length_b   1.000
_cell.length_c   1.000
_cell.angle_alpha   90.00
_cell.angle_beta   90.00
_cell.angle_gamma   90.00
#
_symmetry.space_group_name_H-M   'P 1'
#
loop_
_entity.id
_entity.type
_entity.pdbx_description
1 polymer ?
#
loop_
_entity_poly.entity_id
_entity_poly.type
_entity_poly.pdbx_seq_one_letter_code
_entity_poly.pdbx_strand_id
1 'polypeptide(L)'
;MIQQTNLAFDFLQKLYLEVSYLIKEIEGLLAEEVEHFLIGRGGGYAITARSSNGLEASNVHLWPLRTFSVFFVPEEFTKKHAGTTITKFVDGLKTILVKFVLNENNLSEPYIYIGTMFNMENKREKYQKFENLITHIEYNQRKIFTGNEAIDYEDAYFRFNGSFKKINLYDINSSEEIVKYILEPALKIYRSV
;
A
#
# COMPACT_ATOMS: atom_id res chain seq x y z
N MET A 1 27.87 4.37 22.08
CA MET A 1 27.02 3.29 21.55
C MET A 1 25.55 3.48 21.93
N ILE A 2 25.16 3.51 23.21
CA ILE A 2 23.75 3.68 23.65
C ILE A 2 23.10 4.94 23.06
N GLN A 3 23.78 6.09 23.12
CA GLN A 3 23.26 7.36 22.60
C GLN A 3 23.03 7.31 21.08
N GLN A 4 23.93 6.70 20.32
CA GLN A 4 23.77 6.54 18.87
C GLN A 4 22.61 5.60 18.53
N THR A 5 22.42 4.55 19.31
CA THR A 5 21.29 3.64 19.16
C THR A 5 19.98 4.35 19.39
N ASN A 6 19.88 5.16 20.45
CA ASN A 6 18.68 5.93 20.76
C ASN A 6 18.35 6.93 19.64
N LEU A 7 19.37 7.67 19.15
CA LEU A 7 19.18 8.60 18.03
C LEU A 7 18.69 7.90 16.75
N ALA A 8 19.18 6.68 16.48
CA ALA A 8 18.73 5.92 15.32
C ALA A 8 17.26 5.48 15.47
N PHE A 9 16.86 5.03 16.66
CA PHE A 9 15.45 4.70 16.93
C PHE A 9 14.55 5.91 16.87
N ASP A 10 14.95 7.05 17.45
CA ASP A 10 14.18 8.30 17.39
C ASP A 10 13.99 8.78 15.95
N PHE A 11 15.02 8.66 15.12
CA PHE A 11 14.94 8.97 13.69
C PHE A 11 13.93 8.04 12.97
N LEU A 12 14.03 6.73 13.20
CA LEU A 12 13.11 5.76 12.61
C LEU A 12 11.66 6.02 13.02
N GLN A 13 11.41 6.31 14.29
CA GLN A 13 10.08 6.63 14.78
C GLN A 13 9.51 7.88 14.10
N LYS A 14 10.31 8.93 13.95
CA LYS A 14 9.90 10.14 13.23
C LYS A 14 9.57 9.85 11.76
N LEU A 15 10.43 9.11 11.07
CA LEU A 15 10.19 8.71 9.68
C LEU A 15 8.86 7.96 9.54
N TYR A 16 8.60 6.97 10.41
CA TYR A 16 7.34 6.22 10.34
C TYR A 16 6.12 7.06 10.74
N LEU A 17 6.29 8.04 11.62
CA LEU A 17 5.23 8.98 11.96
C LEU A 17 4.84 9.83 10.75
N GLU A 18 5.81 10.38 10.02
CA GLU A 18 5.56 11.13 8.78
C GLU A 18 4.88 10.27 7.72
N VAL A 19 5.36 9.04 7.54
CA VAL A 19 4.71 8.09 6.62
C VAL A 19 3.28 7.76 7.06
N SER A 20 3.01 7.65 8.36
CA SER A 20 1.66 7.44 8.89
C SER A 20 0.73 8.62 8.56
N TYR A 21 1.21 9.85 8.72
CA TYR A 21 0.44 11.05 8.35
C TYR A 21 0.16 11.10 6.85
N LEU A 22 1.17 10.83 6.03
CA LEU A 22 1.00 10.75 4.57
C LEU A 22 -0.08 9.73 4.18
N ILE A 23 -0.07 8.52 4.77
CA ILE A 23 -1.09 7.51 4.50
C ILE A 23 -2.47 7.99 4.92
N LYS A 24 -2.59 8.64 6.08
CA LYS A 24 -3.87 9.16 6.56
C LYS A 24 -4.42 10.28 5.69
N GLU A 25 -3.56 11.12 5.17
CA GLU A 25 -3.94 12.17 4.24
C GLU A 25 -4.41 11.60 2.89
N ILE A 26 -3.67 10.62 2.35
CA ILE A 26 -4.09 9.89 1.15
C ILE A 26 -5.45 9.19 1.38
N GLU A 27 -5.64 8.54 2.53
CA GLU A 27 -6.91 7.90 2.91
C GLU A 27 -8.05 8.92 2.91
N GLY A 28 -7.86 10.08 3.54
CA GLY A 28 -8.85 11.17 3.58
C GLY A 28 -9.23 11.66 2.19
N LEU A 29 -8.25 11.98 1.36
CA LEU A 29 -8.47 12.47 0.01
C LEU A 29 -9.18 11.44 -0.88
N LEU A 30 -8.78 10.18 -0.81
CA LEU A 30 -9.41 9.10 -1.58
C LEU A 30 -10.83 8.78 -1.09
N ALA A 31 -11.14 9.00 0.18
CA ALA A 31 -12.48 8.82 0.72
C ALA A 31 -13.49 9.88 0.21
N GLU A 32 -13.01 11.06 -0.18
CA GLU A 32 -13.81 12.14 -0.75
C GLU A 32 -14.11 11.94 -2.25
N GLU A 33 -13.44 11.02 -2.92
CA GLU A 33 -13.67 10.70 -4.32
C GLU A 33 -15.01 10.01 -4.57
N VAL A 34 -15.53 10.07 -5.80
CA VAL A 34 -16.82 9.50 -6.20
C VAL A 34 -16.92 8.00 -5.88
N GLU A 35 -15.80 7.29 -6.00
CA GLU A 35 -15.70 5.86 -5.72
C GLU A 35 -15.69 5.56 -4.20
N HIS A 36 -15.56 6.55 -3.34
CA HIS A 36 -15.47 6.42 -1.88
C HIS A 36 -14.49 5.31 -1.47
N PHE A 37 -13.20 5.52 -1.78
CA PHE A 37 -12.19 4.53 -1.46
C PHE A 37 -12.00 4.39 0.05
N LEU A 38 -11.95 3.16 0.49
CA LEU A 38 -11.63 2.79 1.87
C LEU A 38 -10.29 2.10 1.93
N ILE A 39 -9.56 2.30 3.01
CA ILE A 39 -8.32 1.56 3.24
C ILE A 39 -8.65 0.08 3.41
N GLY A 40 -8.07 -0.74 2.55
CA GLY A 40 -8.22 -2.18 2.62
C GLY A 40 -7.42 -2.71 3.80
N ARG A 41 -8.11 -3.32 4.73
CA ARG A 41 -7.47 -4.05 5.82
C ARG A 41 -7.33 -5.51 5.41
N GLY A 42 -6.34 -5.80 4.59
CA GLY A 42 -5.92 -7.17 4.36
C GLY A 42 -5.21 -7.66 5.62
N GLY A 43 -5.80 -8.67 6.26
CA GLY A 43 -5.15 -9.27 7.41
C GLY A 43 -3.88 -10.00 6.99
N GLY A 44 -2.77 -9.44 6.90
CA GLY A 44 -1.57 -10.20 6.59
C GLY A 44 -0.40 -9.43 6.02
N TYR A 45 -0.60 -8.24 5.50
CA TYR A 45 0.58 -7.50 5.19
C TYR A 45 1.20 -6.92 6.47
N ALA A 46 2.48 -6.70 6.43
CA ALA A 46 3.31 -6.58 7.60
C ALA A 46 2.86 -5.54 8.62
N ILE A 47 2.25 -4.45 8.21
CA ILE A 47 1.73 -3.44 9.13
C ILE A 47 0.57 -3.98 9.94
N THR A 48 -0.37 -4.67 9.31
CA THR A 48 -1.59 -5.16 9.96
C THR A 48 -1.43 -6.50 10.63
N ALA A 49 -0.48 -7.32 10.21
CA ALA A 49 -0.21 -8.61 10.84
C ALA A 49 0.21 -8.48 12.32
N ARG A 50 0.73 -7.31 12.71
CA ARG A 50 1.23 -7.06 14.07
C ARG A 50 0.27 -6.25 14.93
N SER A 51 -0.69 -5.57 14.31
CA SER A 51 -1.67 -4.74 15.02
C SER A 51 -2.90 -4.51 14.17
N SER A 52 -4.08 -4.61 14.77
CA SER A 52 -5.34 -4.22 14.12
C SER A 52 -5.37 -2.73 13.76
N ASN A 53 -4.52 -1.93 14.41
CA ASN A 53 -4.39 -0.50 14.23
C ASN A 53 -3.02 -0.14 13.64
N GLY A 54 -2.47 -0.98 12.77
CA GLY A 54 -1.12 -0.86 12.25
C GLY A 54 -0.77 0.49 11.62
N LEU A 55 -1.74 1.23 11.11
CA LEU A 55 -1.56 2.56 10.53
C LEU A 55 -1.70 3.71 11.53
N GLU A 56 -2.04 3.42 12.78
CA GLU A 56 -2.16 4.45 13.80
C GLU A 56 -0.79 5.00 14.21
N ALA A 57 -0.70 6.33 14.37
CA ALA A 57 0.53 7.01 14.78
C ALA A 57 1.08 6.49 16.13
N SER A 58 0.19 6.04 17.03
CA SER A 58 0.56 5.42 18.32
C SER A 58 1.34 4.12 18.19
N ASN A 59 1.28 3.45 17.02
CA ASN A 59 1.87 2.15 16.77
C ASN A 59 3.15 2.20 15.92
N VAL A 60 3.63 3.38 15.55
CA VAL A 60 4.83 3.52 14.69
C VAL A 60 6.07 2.87 15.28
N HIS A 61 6.15 2.75 16.61
CA HIS A 61 7.24 2.08 17.30
C HIS A 61 7.32 0.56 17.03
N LEU A 62 6.26 -0.02 16.46
CA LEU A 62 6.18 -1.43 16.09
C LEU A 62 6.62 -1.71 14.63
N TRP A 63 7.02 -0.68 13.89
CA TRP A 63 7.19 -0.72 12.43
C TRP A 63 8.64 -0.72 11.92
N PRO A 64 9.53 -1.59 12.32
CA PRO A 64 10.85 -1.64 11.69
C PRO A 64 10.76 -2.30 10.30
N LEU A 65 9.94 -1.75 9.41
CA LEU A 65 9.74 -2.27 8.06
C LEU A 65 10.53 -1.46 7.04
N ARG A 66 11.19 -2.17 6.13
CA ARG A 66 11.90 -1.55 5.02
C ARG A 66 10.99 -1.25 3.84
N THR A 67 10.00 -2.12 3.64
CA THR A 67 9.02 -1.99 2.56
C THR A 67 7.66 -2.48 3.05
N PHE A 68 6.60 -1.87 2.57
CA PHE A 68 5.23 -2.31 2.82
C PHE A 68 4.28 -1.69 1.80
N SER A 69 3.09 -2.27 1.69
CA SER A 69 2.04 -1.77 0.80
C SER A 69 0.79 -1.40 1.58
N VAL A 70 0.16 -0.33 1.13
CA VAL A 70 -1.20 0.06 1.54
C VAL A 70 -2.05 0.04 0.29
N PHE A 71 -3.26 -0.50 0.39
CA PHE A 71 -4.19 -0.51 -0.74
C PHE A 71 -5.53 0.09 -0.34
N PHE A 72 -6.17 0.69 -1.34
CA PHE A 72 -7.45 1.37 -1.19
C PHE A 72 -8.43 0.74 -2.16
N VAL A 73 -9.63 0.50 -1.67
CA VAL A 73 -10.67 -0.26 -2.36
C VAL A 73 -11.94 0.59 -2.40
N PRO A 74 -12.64 0.70 -3.54
CA PRO A 74 -13.95 1.33 -3.56
C PRO A 74 -14.91 0.68 -2.57
N GLU A 75 -15.76 1.48 -1.94
CA GLU A 75 -16.67 1.00 -0.88
C GLU A 75 -17.56 -0.15 -1.36
N GLU A 76 -17.97 -0.14 -2.62
CA GLU A 76 -18.81 -1.19 -3.22
C GLU A 76 -18.19 -2.60 -3.16
N PHE A 77 -16.85 -2.70 -3.18
CA PHE A 77 -16.12 -3.96 -3.06
C PHE A 77 -15.77 -4.33 -1.62
N THR A 78 -16.37 -3.64 -0.66
CA THR A 78 -16.13 -3.90 0.75
C THR A 78 -17.37 -4.42 1.46
N LYS A 79 -17.17 -5.00 2.63
CA LYS A 79 -18.23 -5.31 3.60
C LYS A 79 -17.73 -5.04 5.01
N LYS A 80 -18.63 -4.61 5.88
CA LYS A 80 -18.34 -4.49 7.31
C LYS A 80 -18.60 -5.83 8.00
N HIS A 81 -17.65 -6.29 8.81
CA HIS A 81 -17.81 -7.48 9.65
C HIS A 81 -17.08 -7.26 10.97
N ALA A 82 -17.80 -7.36 12.08
CA ALA A 82 -17.26 -7.18 13.43
C ALA A 82 -16.41 -5.89 13.58
N GLY A 83 -16.88 -4.77 13.00
CA GLY A 83 -16.19 -3.48 13.08
C GLY A 83 -14.97 -3.31 12.16
N THR A 84 -14.68 -4.29 11.32
CA THR A 84 -13.60 -4.22 10.33
C THR A 84 -14.15 -4.19 8.90
N THR A 85 -13.43 -3.49 8.02
CA THR A 85 -13.71 -3.50 6.59
C THR A 85 -12.96 -4.66 5.94
N ILE A 86 -13.68 -5.49 5.20
CA ILE A 86 -13.11 -6.64 4.48
C ILE A 86 -13.33 -6.44 2.99
N THR A 87 -12.30 -6.62 2.19
CA THR A 87 -12.37 -6.56 0.73
C THR A 87 -12.94 -7.86 0.17
N LYS A 88 -13.95 -7.73 -0.69
CA LYS A 88 -14.47 -8.86 -1.47
C LYS A 88 -13.53 -9.11 -2.64
N PHE A 89 -13.02 -10.33 -2.76
CA PHE A 89 -12.22 -10.74 -3.91
C PHE A 89 -13.17 -11.30 -4.98
N VAL A 90 -13.60 -10.45 -5.88
CA VAL A 90 -14.61 -10.74 -6.92
C VAL A 90 -14.16 -10.20 -8.26
N ASP A 91 -14.78 -10.67 -9.34
CA ASP A 91 -14.52 -10.18 -10.69
C ASP A 91 -14.76 -8.68 -10.78
N GLY A 92 -13.93 -7.98 -11.52
CA GLY A 92 -13.99 -6.55 -11.69
C GLY A 92 -13.39 -5.72 -10.54
N LEU A 93 -12.91 -6.36 -9.46
CA LEU A 93 -12.21 -5.64 -8.40
C LEU A 93 -10.98 -4.93 -8.96
N LYS A 94 -10.92 -3.62 -8.73
CA LYS A 94 -9.73 -2.79 -8.95
C LYS A 94 -9.34 -2.14 -7.62
N THR A 95 -8.03 -1.99 -7.38
CA THR A 95 -7.53 -1.37 -6.15
C THR A 95 -6.43 -0.38 -6.46
N ILE A 96 -6.43 0.75 -5.76
CA ILE A 96 -5.26 1.62 -5.73
C ILE A 96 -4.26 1.04 -4.72
N LEU A 97 -3.01 0.91 -5.15
CA LEU A 97 -1.91 0.43 -4.31
C LEU A 97 -0.86 1.52 -4.16
N VAL A 98 -0.48 1.78 -2.92
CA VAL A 98 0.67 2.61 -2.56
C VAL A 98 1.70 1.73 -1.89
N LYS A 99 2.82 1.48 -2.57
CA LYS A 99 3.90 0.68 -2.02
C LYS A 99 5.04 1.58 -1.58
N PHE A 100 5.34 1.55 -0.30
CA PHE A 100 6.46 2.26 0.30
C PHE A 100 7.72 1.41 0.24
N VAL A 101 8.82 2.00 -0.20
CA VAL A 101 10.17 1.43 -0.16
C VAL A 101 11.06 2.43 0.57
N LEU A 102 11.20 2.23 1.88
CA LEU A 102 11.94 3.14 2.76
C LEU A 102 13.44 2.82 2.77
N ASN A 103 13.80 1.57 2.56
CA ASN A 103 15.18 1.14 2.42
C ASN A 103 15.25 -0.16 1.62
N GLU A 104 15.94 -0.13 0.50
CA GLU A 104 16.21 -1.32 -0.31
C GLU A 104 17.70 -1.41 -0.62
N ASN A 105 18.39 -2.34 0.04
CA ASN A 105 19.76 -2.76 -0.29
C ASN A 105 20.77 -1.61 -0.49
N ASN A 106 20.85 -0.69 0.47
CA ASN A 106 21.75 0.48 0.43
C ASN A 106 21.39 1.55 -0.63
N LEU A 107 20.17 1.57 -1.12
CA LEU A 107 19.70 2.70 -1.91
C LEU A 107 19.59 3.95 -1.05
N SER A 108 19.97 5.05 -1.63
CA SER A 108 20.12 6.33 -0.95
C SER A 108 18.80 6.99 -0.59
N GLU A 109 17.75 6.78 -1.36
CA GLU A 109 16.51 7.54 -1.23
C GLU A 109 15.26 6.64 -1.15
N PRO A 110 14.37 6.91 -0.18
CA PRO A 110 13.09 6.25 -0.11
C PRO A 110 12.18 6.70 -1.26
N TYR A 111 11.35 5.79 -1.74
CA TYR A 111 10.39 6.04 -2.80
C TYR A 111 9.10 5.28 -2.59
N ILE A 112 8.07 5.66 -3.35
CA ILE A 112 6.82 4.94 -3.42
C ILE A 112 6.52 4.52 -4.85
N TYR A 113 5.82 3.39 -5.01
CA TYR A 113 5.04 3.10 -6.20
C TYR A 113 3.59 3.42 -5.90
N ILE A 114 2.95 4.17 -6.79
CA ILE A 114 1.53 4.47 -6.78
C ILE A 114 0.87 4.00 -8.06
N GLY A 115 -0.26 3.34 -7.96
CA GLY A 115 -0.97 2.89 -9.15
C GLY A 115 -2.15 1.98 -8.84
N THR A 116 -2.61 1.29 -9.85
CA THR A 116 -3.79 0.44 -9.78
C THR A 116 -3.45 -1.00 -10.12
N MET A 117 -4.03 -1.91 -9.35
CA MET A 117 -4.10 -3.33 -9.65
C MET A 117 -5.49 -3.68 -10.17
N PHE A 118 -5.55 -4.48 -11.21
CA PHE A 118 -6.79 -4.88 -11.88
C PHE A 118 -6.66 -6.26 -12.52
N ASN A 119 -7.75 -6.82 -13.05
CA ASN A 119 -7.80 -8.19 -13.60
C ASN A 119 -7.24 -9.23 -12.63
N MET A 120 -7.58 -9.06 -11.35
CA MET A 120 -7.05 -9.91 -10.28
C MET A 120 -7.79 -11.23 -10.25
N GLU A 121 -7.05 -12.32 -10.40
CA GLU A 121 -7.56 -13.69 -10.40
C GLU A 121 -6.85 -14.53 -9.34
N ASN A 122 -7.64 -15.28 -8.60
CA ASN A 122 -7.15 -16.30 -7.69
C ASN A 122 -7.21 -17.68 -8.38
N LYS A 123 -6.09 -18.33 -8.58
CA LYS A 123 -5.96 -19.63 -9.25
C LYS A 123 -6.14 -20.84 -8.33
N ARG A 124 -6.30 -20.62 -7.02
CA ARG A 124 -6.38 -21.68 -6.01
C ARG A 124 -7.54 -21.43 -5.06
N GLU A 125 -8.49 -22.35 -4.98
CA GLU A 125 -9.62 -22.28 -4.03
C GLU A 125 -9.21 -22.01 -2.58
N LYS A 126 -8.04 -22.49 -2.17
CA LYS A 126 -7.50 -22.28 -0.82
C LYS A 126 -7.20 -20.80 -0.51
N TYR A 127 -6.99 -19.95 -1.52
CA TYR A 127 -6.57 -18.55 -1.37
C TYR A 127 -7.65 -17.55 -1.79
N GLN A 128 -8.90 -17.80 -1.46
CA GLN A 128 -10.06 -16.99 -1.88
C GLN A 128 -10.12 -15.59 -1.23
N LYS A 129 -9.31 -15.33 -0.21
CA LYS A 129 -9.32 -14.04 0.47
C LYS A 129 -8.37 -13.06 -0.22
N PHE A 130 -8.81 -11.83 -0.39
CA PHE A 130 -7.97 -10.75 -0.95
C PHE A 130 -6.68 -10.56 -0.15
N GLU A 131 -6.72 -10.74 1.17
CA GLU A 131 -5.54 -10.69 2.05
C GLU A 131 -4.43 -11.66 1.63
N ASN A 132 -4.78 -12.81 1.04
CA ASN A 132 -3.79 -13.75 0.55
C ASN A 132 -3.01 -13.18 -0.63
N LEU A 133 -3.68 -12.45 -1.54
CA LEU A 133 -3.02 -11.76 -2.64
C LEU A 133 -2.06 -10.68 -2.12
N ILE A 134 -2.50 -9.87 -1.15
CA ILE A 134 -1.65 -8.82 -0.58
C ILE A 134 -0.42 -9.41 0.11
N THR A 135 -0.60 -10.45 0.90
CA THR A 135 0.52 -11.18 1.51
C THR A 135 1.48 -11.73 0.45
N HIS A 136 0.94 -12.28 -0.63
CA HIS A 136 1.73 -12.82 -1.73
C HIS A 136 2.54 -11.73 -2.44
N ILE A 137 1.97 -10.56 -2.66
CA ILE A 137 2.65 -9.39 -3.23
C ILE A 137 3.84 -8.98 -2.37
N GLU A 138 3.67 -8.90 -1.05
CA GLU A 138 4.76 -8.53 -0.14
C GLU A 138 5.91 -9.55 -0.16
N TYR A 139 5.62 -10.85 -0.22
CA TYR A 139 6.65 -11.88 -0.32
C TYR A 139 7.37 -11.91 -1.69
N ASN A 140 6.68 -11.52 -2.76
CA ASN A 140 7.21 -11.58 -4.13
C ASN A 140 7.54 -10.20 -4.71
N GLN A 141 7.61 -9.17 -3.89
CA GLN A 141 7.76 -7.78 -4.30
C GLN A 141 8.89 -7.53 -5.32
N ARG A 142 10.05 -8.18 -5.16
CA ARG A 142 11.19 -8.03 -6.08
C ARG A 142 10.93 -8.59 -7.48
N LYS A 143 10.04 -9.56 -7.60
CA LYS A 143 9.64 -10.14 -8.88
C LYS A 143 8.53 -9.33 -9.54
N ILE A 144 7.70 -8.69 -8.73
CA ILE A 144 6.52 -7.93 -9.17
C ILE A 144 6.93 -6.52 -9.56
N PHE A 145 7.63 -5.81 -8.67
CA PHE A 145 8.04 -4.42 -8.89
C PHE A 145 9.48 -4.36 -9.43
N THR A 146 9.63 -4.60 -10.73
CA THR A 146 10.93 -4.61 -11.41
C THR A 146 11.38 -3.24 -11.92
N GLY A 147 10.63 -2.18 -11.59
CA GLY A 147 10.88 -0.82 -12.09
C GLY A 147 10.06 -0.46 -13.33
N ASN A 148 9.33 -1.39 -13.90
CA ASN A 148 8.42 -1.12 -15.01
C ASN A 148 7.11 -0.49 -14.51
N GLU A 149 6.56 0.44 -15.29
CA GLU A 149 5.27 1.07 -14.98
C GLU A 149 4.10 0.11 -15.16
N ALA A 150 4.17 -0.80 -16.13
CA ALA A 150 3.17 -1.83 -16.36
C ALA A 150 3.64 -3.19 -15.83
N ILE A 151 2.76 -3.86 -15.11
CA ILE A 151 2.98 -5.18 -14.55
C ILE A 151 1.95 -6.15 -15.12
N ASP A 152 2.42 -7.25 -15.64
CA ASP A 152 1.63 -8.44 -15.97
C ASP A 152 2.22 -9.60 -15.16
N TYR A 153 1.58 -9.91 -14.06
CA TYR A 153 2.07 -10.92 -13.12
C TYR A 153 1.18 -12.15 -13.12
N GLU A 154 1.83 -13.30 -13.28
CA GLU A 154 1.18 -14.59 -13.18
C GLU A 154 2.10 -15.63 -12.54
N ASP A 155 1.55 -16.39 -11.60
CA ASP A 155 2.20 -17.56 -11.03
C ASP A 155 1.19 -18.70 -10.77
N ALA A 156 1.57 -19.69 -9.93
CA ALA A 156 0.72 -20.81 -9.60
C ALA A 156 -0.48 -20.45 -8.69
N TYR A 157 -0.50 -19.26 -8.11
CA TYR A 157 -1.47 -18.84 -7.09
C TYR A 157 -2.37 -17.70 -7.57
N PHE A 158 -1.78 -16.70 -8.21
CA PHE A 158 -2.45 -15.47 -8.60
C PHE A 158 -2.06 -15.00 -9.98
N ARG A 159 -2.97 -14.27 -10.60
CA ARG A 159 -2.73 -13.45 -11.78
C ARG A 159 -3.29 -12.06 -11.52
N PHE A 160 -2.59 -11.03 -11.95
CA PHE A 160 -3.10 -9.66 -11.97
C PHE A 160 -2.30 -8.78 -12.93
N ASN A 161 -2.94 -7.72 -13.38
CA ASN A 161 -2.28 -6.63 -14.07
C ASN A 161 -2.11 -5.45 -13.10
N GLY A 162 -1.12 -4.62 -13.36
CA GLY A 162 -0.91 -3.39 -12.61
C GLY A 162 -0.33 -2.30 -13.51
N SER A 163 -0.65 -1.06 -13.18
CA SER A 163 -0.01 0.11 -13.77
C SER A 163 0.43 1.02 -12.63
N PHE A 164 1.73 1.35 -12.58
CA PHE A 164 2.34 2.04 -11.45
C PHE A 164 3.27 3.15 -11.91
N LYS A 165 3.38 4.18 -11.08
CA LYS A 165 4.36 5.26 -11.22
C LYS A 165 5.26 5.24 -9.99
N LYS A 166 6.57 5.40 -10.20
CA LYS A 166 7.55 5.57 -9.13
C LYS A 166 7.73 7.04 -8.80
N ILE A 167 7.73 7.39 -7.51
CA ILE A 167 7.86 8.76 -7.00
C ILE A 167 8.86 8.74 -5.86
N ASN A 168 9.80 9.70 -5.82
CA ASN A 168 10.68 9.89 -4.69
C ASN A 168 9.86 10.41 -3.50
N LEU A 169 10.03 9.81 -2.33
CA LEU A 169 9.29 10.21 -1.13
C LEU A 169 9.64 11.63 -0.68
N TYR A 170 10.86 12.09 -0.93
CA TYR A 170 11.29 13.45 -0.60
C TYR A 170 10.72 14.55 -1.50
N ASP A 171 10.10 14.17 -2.62
CA ASP A 171 9.38 15.12 -3.48
C ASP A 171 7.97 15.47 -2.93
N ILE A 172 7.57 14.86 -1.80
CA ILE A 172 6.25 15.01 -1.22
C ILE A 172 6.37 15.73 0.12
N ASN A 173 6.19 17.04 0.11
CA ASN A 173 6.38 17.91 1.27
C ASN A 173 5.14 18.75 1.61
N SER A 174 4.07 18.65 0.82
CA SER A 174 2.84 19.43 1.01
C SER A 174 1.61 18.64 0.55
N SER A 175 0.43 19.06 1.00
CA SER A 175 -0.85 18.49 0.55
C SER A 175 -1.06 18.66 -0.96
N GLU A 176 -0.62 19.77 -1.55
CA GLU A 176 -0.69 19.98 -3.00
C GLU A 176 0.18 18.97 -3.76
N GLU A 177 1.34 18.61 -3.21
CA GLU A 177 2.21 17.60 -3.81
C GLU A 177 1.64 16.18 -3.64
N ILE A 178 0.94 15.88 -2.56
CA ILE A 178 0.19 14.63 -2.40
C ILE A 178 -0.88 14.53 -3.48
N VAL A 179 -1.67 15.57 -3.68
CA VAL A 179 -2.68 15.59 -4.75
C VAL A 179 -2.01 15.39 -6.11
N LYS A 180 -1.01 16.18 -6.46
CA LYS A 180 -0.34 16.19 -7.76
C LYS A 180 0.41 14.90 -8.08
N TYR A 181 1.14 14.35 -7.11
CA TYR A 181 2.04 13.23 -7.36
C TYR A 181 1.46 11.86 -7.01
N ILE A 182 0.47 11.82 -6.11
CA ILE A 182 -0.13 10.58 -5.64
C ILE A 182 -1.57 10.44 -6.12
N LEU A 183 -2.44 11.38 -5.72
CA LEU A 183 -3.90 11.24 -5.94
C LEU A 183 -4.26 11.29 -7.42
N GLU A 184 -3.90 12.36 -8.14
CA GLU A 184 -4.23 12.51 -9.56
C GLU A 184 -3.69 11.38 -10.44
N PRO A 185 -2.40 10.96 -10.32
CA PRO A 185 -1.89 9.83 -11.09
C PRO A 185 -2.60 8.51 -10.76
N ALA A 186 -2.88 8.25 -9.48
CA ALA A 186 -3.58 7.03 -9.05
C ALA A 186 -4.98 6.96 -9.64
N LEU A 187 -5.77 8.03 -9.51
CA LEU A 187 -7.12 8.11 -10.05
C LEU A 187 -7.14 8.06 -11.57
N LYS A 188 -6.20 8.74 -12.23
CA LYS A 188 -6.08 8.67 -13.69
C LYS A 188 -5.85 7.24 -14.17
N ILE A 189 -4.92 6.51 -13.54
CA ILE A 189 -4.68 5.11 -13.85
C ILE A 189 -5.92 4.28 -13.53
N TYR A 190 -6.50 4.43 -12.35
CA TYR A 190 -7.67 3.68 -11.90
C TYR A 190 -8.86 3.81 -12.85
N ARG A 191 -9.12 5.01 -13.37
CA ARG A 191 -10.24 5.31 -14.27
C ARG A 191 -9.97 4.95 -15.74
N SER A 192 -8.72 4.65 -16.08
CA SER A 192 -8.31 4.29 -17.46
C SER A 192 -8.27 2.79 -17.74
N VAL A 193 -8.34 1.95 -16.71
CA VAL A 193 -8.24 0.49 -16.81
C VAL A 193 -9.55 -0.23 -16.53
#